data_0558576ea223a84658329e961965417f
#
_entry.id   0558576ea223a84658329e961965417f
#
_cell.length_a   1.000
_cell.length_b   1.000
_cell.length_c   1.000
_cell.angle_alpha   90.00
_cell.angle_beta   90.00
_cell.angle_gamma   90.00
#
_symmetry.space_group_name_H-M   'P 1'
#
loop_
_entity.id
_entity.type
_entity.pdbx_description
1 polymer ?
#
loop_
_entity_poly.entity_id
_entity_poly.type
_entity_poly.pdbx_seq_one_letter_code
_entity_poly.pdbx_strand_id
1 'polypeptide(L)'
;MAAVPMNETLAATGTQSPHEPVLARGPALALLAVCVAVLVIVPVCALLVPAGHALHLSDYALTLTGKILCYAVGALALGLVWGYCGILSLGHALFFALGGYAFGMYLMREAAGDGLPPFMTFLSWTELPWYWAGSSSILWAIAMVVLAPGVLALVFGYFAFRSRVKGVYLSIITQALTFAAMLLFFRNDTGFGGNNGFTGFTTVLGF
;
A
#
# COMPACT_ATOMS: atom_id res chain seq x y z
N MET A 1 -14.14 -37.59 -48.03
CA MET A 1 -13.84 -37.20 -46.65
C MET A 1 -12.34 -36.95 -46.57
N ALA A 2 -11.89 -35.73 -46.84
CA ALA A 2 -10.47 -35.37 -46.93
C ALA A 2 -9.95 -35.03 -45.52
N ALA A 3 -8.93 -35.75 -45.10
CA ALA A 3 -8.26 -35.50 -43.82
C ALA A 3 -7.49 -34.17 -43.91
N VAL A 4 -7.84 -33.20 -43.06
CA VAL A 4 -7.10 -31.96 -42.90
C VAL A 4 -5.76 -32.30 -42.20
N PRO A 5 -4.61 -31.94 -42.76
CA PRO A 5 -3.33 -32.22 -42.13
C PRO A 5 -3.18 -31.41 -40.84
N MET A 6 -3.03 -32.13 -39.74
CA MET A 6 -2.92 -31.66 -38.35
C MET A 6 -1.62 -30.90 -38.06
N ASN A 7 -0.85 -30.54 -39.09
CA ASN A 7 0.50 -29.95 -38.93
C ASN A 7 0.56 -28.41 -39.09
N GLU A 8 -0.54 -27.77 -39.51
CA GLU A 8 -0.55 -26.31 -39.67
C GLU A 8 -1.09 -25.53 -38.46
N THR A 9 -1.75 -26.21 -37.52
CA THR A 9 -2.34 -25.56 -36.32
C THR A 9 -1.34 -25.41 -35.17
N LEU A 10 -0.18 -26.07 -35.23
CA LEU A 10 0.86 -25.97 -34.18
C LEU A 10 1.94 -24.91 -34.45
N ALA A 11 1.92 -24.30 -35.63
CA ALA A 11 2.91 -23.25 -35.99
C ALA A 11 2.50 -21.83 -35.54
N ALA A 12 1.29 -21.65 -35.01
CA ALA A 12 0.77 -20.33 -34.63
C ALA A 12 0.89 -20.03 -33.12
N THR A 13 1.41 -20.96 -32.29
CA THR A 13 1.86 -20.62 -30.95
C THR A 13 3.27 -20.08 -31.03
N GLY A 14 3.37 -18.78 -31.43
CA GLY A 14 4.59 -18.03 -31.31
C GLY A 14 5.12 -18.20 -29.89
N THR A 15 6.28 -18.83 -29.75
CA THR A 15 7.07 -18.86 -28.52
C THR A 15 7.38 -17.40 -28.17
N GLN A 16 6.57 -16.79 -27.30
CA GLN A 16 6.91 -15.52 -26.71
C GLN A 16 8.23 -15.72 -25.97
N SER A 17 9.27 -15.02 -26.43
CA SER A 17 10.55 -15.04 -25.78
C SER A 17 10.38 -14.55 -24.34
N PRO A 18 10.99 -15.20 -23.32
CA PRO A 18 10.77 -14.87 -21.92
C PRO A 18 11.31 -13.50 -21.48
N HIS A 19 11.73 -12.65 -22.39
CA HIS A 19 12.38 -11.37 -22.14
C HIS A 19 11.78 -10.18 -22.91
N GLU A 20 10.59 -10.31 -23.49
CA GLU A 20 9.96 -9.11 -24.02
C GLU A 20 9.56 -8.18 -22.85
N PRO A 21 10.04 -6.93 -22.84
CA PRO A 21 9.67 -5.99 -21.79
C PRO A 21 8.17 -5.74 -21.87
N VAL A 22 7.48 -5.86 -20.71
CA VAL A 22 6.02 -5.71 -20.56
C VAL A 22 5.49 -4.42 -21.18
N LEU A 23 6.32 -3.39 -21.22
CA LEU A 23 6.07 -2.14 -21.92
C LEU A 23 7.17 -1.90 -22.95
N ALA A 24 6.79 -1.63 -24.19
CA ALA A 24 7.72 -1.10 -25.17
C ALA A 24 8.37 0.18 -24.62
N ARG A 25 9.61 0.49 -25.02
CA ARG A 25 10.37 1.63 -24.46
C ARG A 25 9.60 2.96 -24.53
N GLY A 26 8.82 3.18 -25.59
CA GLY A 26 8.01 4.38 -25.76
C GLY A 26 6.97 4.60 -24.65
N PRO A 27 6.01 3.67 -24.44
CA PRO A 27 5.02 3.81 -23.37
C PRO A 27 5.62 3.77 -21.96
N ALA A 28 6.74 3.07 -21.75
CA ALA A 28 7.46 3.10 -20.48
C ALA A 28 8.03 4.48 -20.17
N LEU A 29 8.66 5.13 -21.16
CA LEU A 29 9.17 6.50 -21.03
C LEU A 29 8.04 7.51 -20.86
N ALA A 30 6.92 7.34 -21.55
CA ALA A 30 5.75 8.20 -21.38
C ALA A 30 5.18 8.10 -19.98
N LEU A 31 5.04 6.89 -19.44
CA LEU A 31 4.59 6.66 -18.07
C LEU A 31 5.54 7.30 -17.04
N LEU A 32 6.86 7.10 -17.22
CA LEU A 32 7.86 7.71 -16.36
C LEU A 32 7.78 9.24 -16.41
N ALA A 33 7.65 9.83 -17.60
CA ALA A 33 7.51 11.27 -17.76
C ALA A 33 6.26 11.82 -17.07
N VAL A 34 5.13 11.12 -17.17
CA VAL A 34 3.89 11.49 -16.44
C VAL A 34 4.10 11.41 -14.94
N CYS A 35 4.70 10.34 -14.42
CA CYS A 35 4.98 10.19 -12.99
C CYS A 35 5.92 11.31 -12.49
N VAL A 36 6.99 11.60 -13.21
CA VAL A 36 7.92 12.69 -12.86
C VAL A 36 7.22 14.04 -12.92
N ALA A 37 6.41 14.29 -13.97
CA ALA A 37 5.65 15.51 -14.10
C ALA A 37 4.69 15.73 -12.92
N VAL A 38 3.95 14.69 -12.51
CA VAL A 38 3.06 14.75 -11.34
C VAL A 38 3.85 15.00 -10.05
N LEU A 39 4.97 14.29 -9.84
CA LEU A 39 5.82 14.42 -8.66
C LEU A 39 6.48 15.79 -8.53
N VAL A 40 6.71 16.49 -9.65
CA VAL A 40 7.34 17.82 -9.65
C VAL A 40 6.30 18.93 -9.72
N ILE A 41 5.34 18.84 -10.65
CA ILE A 41 4.37 19.92 -10.90
C ILE A 41 3.44 20.10 -9.69
N VAL A 42 2.97 19.00 -9.09
CA VAL A 42 2.02 19.09 -7.97
C VAL A 42 2.62 19.80 -6.75
N PRO A 43 3.82 19.44 -6.23
CA PRO A 43 4.44 20.18 -5.14
C PRO A 43 4.81 21.62 -5.51
N VAL A 44 5.29 21.85 -6.73
CA VAL A 44 5.63 23.20 -7.20
C VAL A 44 4.39 24.10 -7.23
N CYS A 45 3.28 23.62 -7.79
CA CYS A 45 2.03 24.39 -7.83
C CYS A 45 1.43 24.60 -6.42
N ALA A 46 1.63 23.66 -5.50
CA ALA A 46 1.13 23.79 -4.14
C ALA A 46 1.98 24.75 -3.27
N LEU A 47 3.32 24.74 -3.42
CA LEU A 47 4.23 25.46 -2.55
C LEU A 47 4.65 26.83 -3.08
N LEU A 48 4.80 26.99 -4.40
CA LEU A 48 5.36 28.21 -5.02
C LEU A 48 4.30 29.14 -5.62
N VAL A 49 3.09 28.65 -5.87
CA VAL A 49 2.05 29.49 -6.47
C VAL A 49 1.22 30.16 -5.37
N PRO A 50 1.13 31.50 -5.31
CA PRO A 50 0.36 32.22 -4.30
C PRO A 50 -1.12 31.85 -4.33
N ALA A 51 -1.74 31.85 -3.15
CA ALA A 51 -3.18 31.68 -2.99
C ALA A 51 -3.95 32.75 -3.80
N GLY A 52 -4.87 32.30 -4.67
CA GLY A 52 -5.63 33.19 -5.57
C GLY A 52 -5.20 33.15 -7.03
N HIS A 53 -4.11 32.50 -7.37
CA HIS A 53 -3.73 32.25 -8.75
C HIS A 53 -4.45 31.01 -9.32
N ALA A 54 -4.80 31.02 -10.62
CA ALA A 54 -5.54 29.92 -11.26
C ALA A 54 -4.81 28.56 -11.24
N LEU A 55 -3.50 28.55 -11.05
CA LEU A 55 -2.65 27.37 -10.95
C LEU A 55 -2.37 26.93 -9.50
N HIS A 56 -2.89 27.66 -8.50
CA HIS A 56 -2.76 27.26 -7.11
C HIS A 56 -3.60 26.01 -6.83
N LEU A 57 -2.94 24.93 -6.37
CA LEU A 57 -3.61 23.72 -5.93
C LEU A 57 -4.15 23.92 -4.51
N SER A 58 -5.46 23.73 -4.33
CA SER A 58 -6.05 23.73 -3.00
C SER A 58 -5.52 22.55 -2.17
N ASP A 59 -5.51 22.68 -0.83
CA ASP A 59 -5.11 21.63 0.10
C ASP A 59 -5.90 20.33 -0.12
N TYR A 60 -7.16 20.47 -0.52
CA TYR A 60 -7.99 19.33 -0.89
C TYR A 60 -7.44 18.60 -2.14
N ALA A 61 -7.08 19.34 -3.18
CA ALA A 61 -6.53 18.76 -4.41
C ALA A 61 -5.17 18.08 -4.15
N LEU A 62 -4.34 18.67 -3.29
CA LEU A 62 -3.06 18.09 -2.87
C LEU A 62 -3.27 16.76 -2.13
N THR A 63 -4.15 16.75 -1.14
CA THR A 63 -4.50 15.56 -0.36
C THR A 63 -5.10 14.46 -1.24
N LEU A 64 -6.00 14.83 -2.16
CA LEU A 64 -6.61 13.90 -3.10
C LEU A 64 -5.55 13.28 -4.03
N THR A 65 -4.64 14.09 -4.54
CA THR A 65 -3.54 13.60 -5.41
C THR A 65 -2.64 12.63 -4.67
N GLY A 66 -2.24 12.93 -3.43
CA GLY A 66 -1.48 12.02 -2.58
C GLY A 66 -2.19 10.69 -2.37
N LYS A 67 -3.49 10.74 -2.09
CA LYS A 67 -4.33 9.54 -1.91
C LYS A 67 -4.40 8.69 -3.20
N ILE A 68 -4.57 9.32 -4.36
CA ILE A 68 -4.58 8.63 -5.66
C ILE A 68 -3.23 7.96 -5.93
N LEU A 69 -2.11 8.64 -5.65
CA LEU A 69 -0.77 8.08 -5.82
C LEU A 69 -0.54 6.85 -4.91
N CYS A 70 -0.97 6.91 -3.66
CA CYS A 70 -0.90 5.77 -2.76
C CYS A 70 -1.70 4.58 -3.29
N TYR A 71 -2.92 4.80 -3.78
CA TYR A 71 -3.73 3.73 -4.38
C TYR A 71 -3.12 3.19 -5.67
N ALA A 72 -2.49 4.03 -6.47
CA ALA A 72 -1.80 3.61 -7.69
C ALA A 72 -0.64 2.64 -7.38
N VAL A 73 0.15 2.90 -6.33
CA VAL A 73 1.20 1.98 -5.86
C VAL A 73 0.61 0.64 -5.44
N GLY A 74 -0.48 0.65 -4.67
CA GLY A 74 -1.18 -0.57 -4.26
C GLY A 74 -1.73 -1.37 -5.45
N ALA A 75 -2.33 -0.68 -6.42
CA ALA A 75 -2.86 -1.30 -7.64
C ALA A 75 -1.74 -1.89 -8.51
N LEU A 76 -0.60 -1.22 -8.60
CA LEU A 76 0.57 -1.71 -9.34
C LEU A 76 1.15 -2.97 -8.68
N ALA A 77 1.26 -2.99 -7.35
CA ALA A 77 1.69 -4.16 -6.60
C ALA A 77 0.76 -5.37 -6.82
N LEU A 78 -0.56 -5.15 -6.78
CA LEU A 78 -1.55 -6.19 -7.08
C LEU A 78 -1.44 -6.67 -8.53
N GLY A 79 -1.27 -5.76 -9.49
CA GLY A 79 -1.08 -6.06 -10.91
C GLY A 79 0.16 -6.91 -11.19
N LEU A 80 1.26 -6.66 -10.48
CA LEU A 80 2.47 -7.48 -10.56
C LEU A 80 2.24 -8.91 -10.08
N VAL A 81 1.60 -9.08 -8.93
CA VAL A 81 1.33 -10.42 -8.38
C VAL A 81 0.36 -11.19 -9.24
N TRP A 82 -0.71 -10.56 -9.70
CA TRP A 82 -1.69 -11.21 -10.57
C TRP A 82 -1.13 -11.46 -11.98
N GLY A 83 -0.48 -10.46 -12.58
CA GLY A 83 0.01 -10.55 -13.95
C GLY A 83 1.19 -11.51 -14.15
N TYR A 84 2.15 -11.52 -13.20
CA TYR A 84 3.35 -12.36 -13.33
C TYR A 84 3.25 -13.69 -12.60
N CYS A 85 2.69 -13.70 -11.40
CA CYS A 85 2.60 -14.92 -10.61
C CYS A 85 1.31 -15.71 -10.88
N GLY A 86 0.32 -15.11 -11.55
CA GLY A 86 -0.99 -15.71 -11.76
C GLY A 86 -1.77 -15.94 -10.46
N ILE A 87 -1.36 -15.27 -9.37
CA ILE A 87 -1.95 -15.44 -8.04
C ILE A 87 -2.88 -14.26 -7.77
N LEU A 88 -4.17 -14.52 -7.71
CA LEU A 88 -5.15 -13.53 -7.27
C LEU A 88 -5.16 -13.49 -5.74
N SER A 89 -4.49 -12.49 -5.15
CA SER A 89 -4.51 -12.24 -3.72
C SER A 89 -5.49 -11.11 -3.41
N LEU A 90 -6.56 -11.40 -2.69
CA LEU A 90 -7.51 -10.40 -2.20
C LEU A 90 -7.06 -9.76 -0.86
N GLY A 91 -5.90 -10.20 -0.36
CA GLY A 91 -5.32 -9.72 0.89
C GLY A 91 -4.32 -8.57 0.75
N HIS A 92 -4.09 -8.05 -0.46
CA HIS A 92 -3.06 -7.02 -0.70
C HIS A 92 -3.29 -5.75 0.12
N ALA A 93 -4.56 -5.37 0.32
CA ALA A 93 -4.95 -4.21 1.12
C ALA A 93 -4.47 -4.30 2.57
N LEU A 94 -4.41 -5.50 3.15
CA LEU A 94 -3.91 -5.71 4.51
C LEU A 94 -2.43 -5.33 4.65
N PHE A 95 -1.59 -5.83 3.74
CA PHE A 95 -0.15 -5.54 3.77
C PHE A 95 0.13 -4.04 3.56
N PHE A 96 -0.64 -3.42 2.66
CA PHE A 96 -0.57 -1.98 2.43
C PHE A 96 -1.01 -1.18 3.67
N ALA A 97 -2.13 -1.57 4.30
CA ALA A 97 -2.64 -0.93 5.51
C ALA A 97 -1.69 -1.06 6.69
N LEU A 98 -1.04 -2.21 6.88
CA LEU A 98 -0.04 -2.40 7.94
C LEU A 98 1.12 -1.43 7.82
N GLY A 99 1.63 -1.20 6.61
CA GLY A 99 2.65 -0.18 6.36
C GLY A 99 2.14 1.23 6.70
N GLY A 100 0.90 1.54 6.30
CA GLY A 100 0.24 2.80 6.66
C GLY A 100 0.07 3.00 8.16
N TYR A 101 -0.34 1.97 8.90
CA TYR A 101 -0.43 2.02 10.36
C TYR A 101 0.93 2.19 11.04
N ALA A 102 1.96 1.51 10.55
CA ALA A 102 3.31 1.66 11.09
C ALA A 102 3.84 3.09 10.96
N PHE A 103 3.60 3.74 9.81
CA PHE A 103 3.95 5.14 9.63
C PHE A 103 3.00 6.07 10.39
N GLY A 104 1.71 5.74 10.45
CA GLY A 104 0.71 6.49 11.20
C GLY A 104 1.00 6.55 12.70
N MET A 105 1.56 5.49 13.30
CA MET A 105 2.02 5.50 14.69
C MET A 105 3.09 6.58 14.94
N TYR A 106 4.04 6.73 14.02
CA TYR A 106 5.04 7.79 14.10
C TYR A 106 4.38 9.18 14.05
N LEU A 107 3.49 9.40 13.08
CA LEU A 107 2.79 10.69 12.93
C LEU A 107 1.95 11.04 14.16
N MET A 108 1.28 10.05 14.75
CA MET A 108 0.50 10.24 15.98
C MET A 108 1.39 10.58 17.18
N ARG A 109 2.59 10.00 17.27
CA ARG A 109 3.57 10.31 18.30
C ARG A 109 4.16 11.69 18.11
N GLU A 110 4.48 12.06 16.87
CA GLU A 110 4.96 13.40 16.53
C GLU A 110 3.93 14.48 16.94
N ALA A 111 2.65 14.27 16.59
CA ALA A 111 1.57 15.18 16.94
C ALA A 111 1.27 15.25 18.45
N ALA A 112 1.50 14.15 19.19
CA ALA A 112 1.27 14.10 20.64
C ALA A 112 2.46 14.64 21.47
N GLY A 113 3.65 14.75 20.88
CA GLY A 113 4.88 15.11 21.59
C GLY A 113 5.22 14.10 22.70
N ASP A 114 5.44 14.58 23.92
CA ASP A 114 5.72 13.72 25.08
C ASP A 114 4.48 13.04 25.69
N GLY A 115 3.29 13.39 25.20
CA GLY A 115 2.01 12.86 25.69
C GLY A 115 1.55 11.57 24.99
N LEU A 116 0.38 11.11 25.42
CA LEU A 116 -0.35 10.05 24.74
C LEU A 116 -1.13 10.60 23.53
N PRO A 117 -1.25 9.84 22.43
CA PRO A 117 -2.10 10.21 21.33
C PRO A 117 -3.53 10.55 21.77
N PRO A 118 -4.20 11.55 21.18
CA PRO A 118 -5.51 12.02 21.63
C PRO A 118 -6.59 10.94 21.69
N PHE A 119 -6.57 9.96 20.78
CA PHE A 119 -7.53 8.86 20.82
C PHE A 119 -7.31 7.91 22.00
N MET A 120 -6.07 7.75 22.48
CA MET A 120 -5.76 6.93 23.66
C MET A 120 -6.22 7.63 24.94
N THR A 121 -6.02 8.93 25.06
CA THR A 121 -6.53 9.70 26.19
C THR A 121 -8.05 9.69 26.23
N PHE A 122 -8.73 9.78 25.08
CA PHE A 122 -10.18 9.65 24.98
C PHE A 122 -10.67 8.25 25.44
N LEU A 123 -9.92 7.20 25.18
CA LEU A 123 -10.21 5.83 25.63
C LEU A 123 -9.73 5.55 27.05
N SER A 124 -9.31 6.59 27.80
CA SER A 124 -8.83 6.49 29.20
C SER A 124 -7.58 5.60 29.36
N TRP A 125 -6.72 5.52 28.34
CA TRP A 125 -5.44 4.85 28.45
C TRP A 125 -4.47 5.71 29.26
N THR A 126 -3.74 5.08 30.18
CA THR A 126 -2.77 5.74 31.05
C THR A 126 -1.33 5.59 30.58
N GLU A 127 -1.06 4.54 29.79
CA GLU A 127 0.30 4.21 29.34
C GLU A 127 0.31 3.83 27.87
N LEU A 128 1.46 4.03 27.24
CA LEU A 128 1.69 3.64 25.84
C LEU A 128 1.90 2.12 25.77
N PRO A 129 1.20 1.40 24.87
CA PRO A 129 1.44 -0.03 24.67
C PRO A 129 2.88 -0.32 24.23
N TRP A 130 3.41 -1.47 24.62
CA TRP A 130 4.78 -1.88 24.31
C TRP A 130 5.11 -1.90 22.81
N TYR A 131 4.14 -2.22 21.95
CA TYR A 131 4.31 -2.26 20.48
C TYR A 131 4.38 -0.87 19.84
N TRP A 132 4.10 0.21 20.60
CA TRP A 132 4.37 1.58 20.20
C TRP A 132 5.80 2.03 20.54
N ALA A 133 6.58 1.17 21.22
CA ALA A 133 7.96 1.50 21.55
C ALA A 133 8.78 1.75 20.28
N GLY A 134 9.55 2.84 20.27
CA GLY A 134 10.35 3.25 19.11
C GLY A 134 9.60 4.07 18.04
N SER A 135 8.27 4.17 18.09
CA SER A 135 7.49 4.93 17.10
C SER A 135 7.74 6.45 17.11
N SER A 136 8.52 6.97 18.04
CA SER A 136 9.00 8.36 18.03
C SER A 136 10.12 8.62 17.02
N SER A 137 10.79 7.58 16.52
CA SER A 137 11.88 7.71 15.54
C SER A 137 11.39 7.46 14.13
N ILE A 138 11.66 8.37 13.20
CA ILE A 138 11.32 8.22 11.79
C ILE A 138 12.04 7.03 11.15
N LEU A 139 13.28 6.74 11.52
CA LEU A 139 14.02 5.59 11.01
C LEU A 139 13.37 4.28 11.43
N TRP A 140 12.89 4.21 12.68
CA TRP A 140 12.13 3.08 13.16
C TRP A 140 10.80 2.92 12.40
N ALA A 141 10.09 4.02 12.17
CA ALA A 141 8.86 4.02 11.40
C ALA A 141 9.08 3.50 9.97
N ILE A 142 10.09 4.00 9.26
CA ILE A 142 10.43 3.53 7.91
C ILE A 142 10.80 2.03 7.91
N ALA A 143 11.55 1.57 8.91
CA ALA A 143 11.86 0.16 9.06
C ALA A 143 10.58 -0.67 9.27
N MET A 144 9.66 -0.22 10.12
CA MET A 144 8.40 -0.91 10.41
C MET A 144 7.42 -0.91 9.24
N VAL A 145 7.41 0.11 8.39
CA VAL A 145 6.63 0.13 7.14
C VAL A 145 6.95 -1.07 6.25
N VAL A 146 8.20 -1.53 6.25
CA VAL A 146 8.63 -2.69 5.47
C VAL A 146 8.57 -3.98 6.29
N LEU A 147 9.04 -3.94 7.55
CA LEU A 147 9.16 -5.14 8.39
C LEU A 147 7.80 -5.70 8.81
N ALA A 148 6.85 -4.86 9.24
CA ALA A 148 5.56 -5.34 9.72
C ALA A 148 4.78 -6.10 8.64
N PRO A 149 4.52 -5.51 7.43
CA PRO A 149 3.88 -6.27 6.36
C PRO A 149 4.78 -7.39 5.82
N GLY A 150 6.11 -7.21 5.79
CA GLY A 150 7.06 -8.20 5.31
C GLY A 150 7.07 -9.47 6.16
N VAL A 151 7.10 -9.35 7.48
CA VAL A 151 7.03 -10.50 8.40
C VAL A 151 5.69 -11.21 8.26
N LEU A 152 4.57 -10.46 8.22
CA LEU A 152 3.26 -11.07 8.03
C LEU A 152 3.17 -11.80 6.69
N ALA A 153 3.68 -11.19 5.61
CA ALA A 153 3.70 -11.79 4.27
C ALA A 153 4.55 -13.07 4.24
N LEU A 154 5.70 -13.06 4.92
CA LEU A 154 6.59 -14.23 5.02
C LEU A 154 5.93 -15.36 5.81
N VAL A 155 5.36 -15.07 6.97
CA VAL A 155 4.69 -16.07 7.81
C VAL A 155 3.48 -16.66 7.08
N PHE A 156 2.59 -15.80 6.58
CA PHE A 156 1.41 -16.23 5.85
C PHE A 156 1.78 -17.00 4.58
N GLY A 157 2.71 -16.47 3.78
CA GLY A 157 3.16 -17.08 2.54
C GLY A 157 3.81 -18.45 2.79
N TYR A 158 4.66 -18.54 3.82
CA TYR A 158 5.28 -19.83 4.20
C TYR A 158 4.23 -20.91 4.47
N PHE A 159 3.22 -20.63 5.30
CA PHE A 159 2.16 -21.59 5.59
C PHE A 159 1.26 -21.88 4.38
N ALA A 160 0.88 -20.87 3.62
CA ALA A 160 0.03 -21.02 2.45
C ALA A 160 0.70 -21.88 1.37
N PHE A 161 1.95 -21.60 1.03
CA PHE A 161 2.68 -22.36 0.01
C PHE A 161 3.10 -23.75 0.48
N ARG A 162 3.48 -23.90 1.77
CA ARG A 162 3.77 -25.22 2.34
C ARG A 162 2.54 -26.12 2.33
N SER A 163 1.37 -25.59 2.57
CA SER A 163 0.09 -26.30 2.52
C SER A 163 -0.40 -26.56 1.08
N ARG A 164 0.38 -26.16 0.06
CA ARG A 164 0.05 -26.32 -1.37
C ARG A 164 -1.31 -25.72 -1.76
N VAL A 165 -1.78 -24.71 -1.02
CA VAL A 165 -3.02 -24.00 -1.34
C VAL A 165 -2.80 -23.18 -2.63
N LYS A 166 -3.68 -23.35 -3.61
CA LYS A 166 -3.58 -22.73 -4.93
C LYS A 166 -4.92 -22.18 -5.42
N GLY A 167 -4.85 -21.28 -6.40
CA GLY A 167 -6.03 -20.77 -7.10
C GLY A 167 -7.01 -20.06 -6.18
N VAL A 168 -8.30 -20.36 -6.34
CA VAL A 168 -9.41 -19.71 -5.64
C VAL A 168 -9.32 -19.86 -4.11
N TYR A 169 -8.83 -21.00 -3.62
CA TYR A 169 -8.68 -21.20 -2.17
C TYR A 169 -7.70 -20.21 -1.53
N LEU A 170 -6.61 -19.89 -2.22
CA LEU A 170 -5.67 -18.87 -1.74
C LEU A 170 -6.31 -17.49 -1.70
N SER A 171 -7.13 -17.15 -2.71
CA SER A 171 -7.87 -15.88 -2.72
C SER A 171 -8.84 -15.76 -1.54
N ILE A 172 -9.58 -16.83 -1.22
CA ILE A 172 -10.53 -16.88 -0.11
C ILE A 172 -9.79 -16.73 1.24
N ILE A 173 -8.68 -17.44 1.42
CA ILE A 173 -7.90 -17.38 2.67
C ILE A 173 -7.30 -15.99 2.87
N THR A 174 -6.77 -15.36 1.80
CA THR A 174 -6.24 -13.98 1.88
C THR A 174 -7.33 -12.97 2.19
N GLN A 175 -8.53 -13.15 1.65
CA GLN A 175 -9.70 -12.32 1.97
C GLN A 175 -10.11 -12.48 3.45
N ALA A 176 -10.18 -13.73 3.93
CA ALA A 176 -10.51 -14.01 5.33
C ALA A 176 -9.49 -13.40 6.30
N LEU A 177 -8.19 -13.49 5.96
CA LEU A 177 -7.12 -12.85 6.74
C LEU A 177 -7.28 -11.33 6.79
N THR A 178 -7.61 -10.70 5.66
CA THR A 178 -7.85 -9.26 5.60
C THR A 178 -9.05 -8.85 6.46
N PHE A 179 -10.12 -9.61 6.41
CA PHE A 179 -11.32 -9.35 7.20
C PHE A 179 -11.07 -9.51 8.69
N ALA A 180 -10.34 -10.56 9.09
CA ALA A 180 -9.95 -10.78 10.48
C ALA A 180 -9.07 -9.63 11.02
N ALA A 181 -8.10 -9.18 10.22
CA ALA A 181 -7.26 -8.03 10.56
C ALA A 181 -8.06 -6.73 10.65
N MET A 182 -9.00 -6.49 9.74
CA MET A 182 -9.90 -5.33 9.78
C MET A 182 -10.68 -5.30 11.11
N LEU A 183 -11.25 -6.43 11.52
CA LEU A 183 -11.97 -6.53 12.79
C LEU A 183 -11.05 -6.26 13.99
N LEU A 184 -9.79 -6.71 13.93
CA LEU A 184 -8.80 -6.43 14.97
C LEU A 184 -8.49 -4.92 15.06
N PHE A 185 -8.29 -4.26 13.93
CA PHE A 185 -7.97 -2.82 13.90
C PHE A 185 -9.17 -1.95 14.30
N PHE A 186 -10.40 -2.41 14.07
CA PHE A 186 -11.61 -1.68 14.46
C PHE A 186 -11.91 -1.75 15.96
N ARG A 187 -11.24 -2.62 16.71
CA ARG A 187 -11.39 -2.66 18.15
C ARG A 187 -10.68 -1.47 18.79
N ASN A 188 -11.38 -0.80 19.71
CA ASN A 188 -10.82 0.36 20.42
C ASN A 188 -9.73 -0.02 21.44
N ASP A 189 -9.73 -1.25 21.91
CA ASP A 189 -8.77 -1.77 22.90
C ASP A 189 -7.45 -2.26 22.28
N THR A 190 -7.30 -2.18 20.96
CA THR A 190 -6.09 -2.61 20.27
C THR A 190 -5.08 -1.47 20.01
N GLY A 191 -5.40 -0.23 20.38
CA GLY A 191 -4.48 0.91 20.20
C GLY A 191 -4.23 1.34 18.76
N PHE A 192 -5.11 0.96 17.83
CA PHE A 192 -5.03 1.35 16.41
C PHE A 192 -6.08 2.40 16.00
N GLY A 193 -6.65 3.12 16.97
CA GLY A 193 -7.63 4.17 16.72
C GLY A 193 -9.05 3.68 16.45
N GLY A 194 -9.30 2.37 16.49
CA GLY A 194 -10.62 1.78 16.32
C GLY A 194 -11.28 2.13 14.99
N ASN A 195 -12.60 2.33 15.00
CA ASN A 195 -13.38 2.65 13.80
C ASN A 195 -13.01 4.01 13.17
N ASN A 196 -12.49 4.95 13.94
CA ASN A 196 -12.10 6.27 13.45
C ASN A 196 -10.69 6.28 12.84
N GLY A 197 -9.87 5.26 13.13
CA GLY A 197 -8.48 5.19 12.71
C GLY A 197 -7.61 6.29 13.33
N PHE A 198 -6.47 6.55 12.75
CA PHE A 198 -5.58 7.64 13.14
C PHE A 198 -5.98 8.93 12.42
N THR A 199 -6.16 10.01 13.17
CA THR A 199 -6.58 11.32 12.67
C THR A 199 -5.79 12.43 13.36
N GLY A 200 -5.80 13.63 12.78
CA GLY A 200 -5.17 14.80 13.42
C GLY A 200 -3.66 14.92 13.15
N PHE A 201 -3.17 14.35 12.06
CA PHE A 201 -1.79 14.58 11.60
C PHE A 201 -1.66 16.03 11.13
N THR A 202 -0.72 16.76 11.71
CA THR A 202 -0.49 18.17 11.36
C THR A 202 0.94 18.41 10.90
N THR A 203 1.89 17.60 11.34
CA THR A 203 3.32 17.83 11.11
C THR A 203 4.05 16.53 10.79
N VAL A 204 5.12 16.65 10.02
CA VAL A 204 6.12 15.60 9.77
C VAL A 204 7.48 16.24 10.01
N LEU A 205 8.32 15.66 10.89
CA LEU A 205 9.64 16.20 11.26
C LEU A 205 9.57 17.63 11.83
N GLY A 206 8.47 17.98 12.49
CA GLY A 206 8.28 19.31 13.07
C GLY A 206 7.87 20.42 12.09
N PHE A 207 7.58 20.05 10.82
CA PHE A 207 7.12 20.95 9.76
C PHE A 207 5.68 20.71 9.40
#